data_e602aa896d823a0299e1d85cefe67046
#
_entry.id   e602aa896d823a0299e1d85cefe67046
#
_cell.length_a   1.000
_cell.length_b   1.000
_cell.length_c   1.000
_cell.angle_alpha   90.00
_cell.angle_beta   90.00
_cell.angle_gamma   90.00
#
_symmetry.space_group_name_H-M   'P 1'
#
loop_
_entity.id
_entity.type
_entity.pdbx_description
1 polymer ?
#
loop_
_entity_poly.entity_id
_entity_poly.type
_entity_poly.pdbx_seq_one_letter_code
_entity_poly.pdbx_strand_id
1 'polypeptide(L)'
;DVLACWDQAVRVLALHAAGCEDAPLPHDFAEVAAVQGAIQAAETAQSLAFEHRRQRDQLSDALVALLDKGRTIGAEALAAHRTRAERWRGEIDALFERYDVLLAPSAVDEAPEGLQFTGDPVFCRPWSLLGLPCVHLPFATGATGLPVGLQLVGRFGDDHRLMAAAQWAM
;
A
#
# COMPACT_ATOMS: atom_id res chain seq x y z
N ASP A 1 -15.59 -6.22 9.03
CA ASP A 1 -16.56 -5.22 8.61
C ASP A 1 -16.02 -3.90 8.12
N VAL A 2 -14.83 -3.93 7.56
CA VAL A 2 -14.16 -2.78 6.95
C VAL A 2 -15.00 -2.17 5.83
N LEU A 3 -15.75 -2.97 5.05
CA LEU A 3 -16.62 -2.45 3.99
C LEU A 3 -17.77 -1.57 4.53
N ALA A 4 -18.37 -1.95 5.65
CA ALA A 4 -19.42 -1.13 6.27
C ALA A 4 -18.85 0.18 6.83
N CYS A 5 -17.65 0.13 7.43
CA CYS A 5 -16.91 1.32 7.87
C CYS A 5 -16.53 2.21 6.69
N TRP A 6 -16.09 1.60 5.59
CA TRP A 6 -15.77 2.30 4.34
C TRP A 6 -16.96 3.10 3.81
N ASP A 7 -18.11 2.44 3.63
CA ASP A 7 -19.32 3.08 3.10
C ASP A 7 -19.80 4.23 4.00
N GLN A 8 -19.66 4.08 5.31
CA GLN A 8 -20.01 5.15 6.25
C GLN A 8 -19.03 6.32 6.15
N ALA A 9 -17.73 6.05 6.12
CA ALA A 9 -16.68 7.05 6.04
C ALA A 9 -16.76 7.87 4.77
N VAL A 10 -16.93 7.20 3.62
CA VAL A 10 -17.11 7.87 2.33
C VAL A 10 -18.33 8.79 2.36
N ARG A 11 -19.46 8.32 2.90
CA ARG A 11 -20.67 9.16 3.05
C ARG A 11 -20.42 10.41 3.91
N VAL A 12 -19.77 10.25 5.05
CA VAL A 12 -19.49 11.38 5.97
C VAL A 12 -18.55 12.39 5.31
N LEU A 13 -17.46 11.92 4.71
CA LEU A 13 -16.50 12.82 4.04
C LEU A 13 -17.12 13.52 2.83
N ALA A 14 -17.95 12.82 2.06
CA ALA A 14 -18.63 13.39 0.90
C ALA A 14 -19.59 14.54 1.25
N LEU A 15 -20.13 14.58 2.47
CA LEU A 15 -20.98 15.70 2.93
C LEU A 15 -20.21 17.01 3.10
N HIS A 16 -18.91 16.94 3.31
CA HIS A 16 -18.06 18.09 3.62
C HIS A 16 -17.04 18.42 2.51
N ALA A 17 -16.79 17.47 1.60
CA ALA A 17 -15.91 17.65 0.46
C ALA A 17 -16.62 18.37 -0.69
N ALA A 18 -15.87 19.05 -1.53
CA ALA A 18 -16.39 19.64 -2.77
C ALA A 18 -16.87 18.59 -3.79
N GLY A 19 -16.33 17.36 -3.68
CA GLY A 19 -16.73 16.21 -4.48
C GLY A 19 -16.05 14.94 -3.92
N CYS A 20 -16.70 13.79 -4.12
CA CYS A 20 -16.17 12.48 -3.81
C CYS A 20 -16.70 11.51 -4.86
N GLU A 21 -15.80 10.89 -5.61
CA GLU A 21 -16.12 9.98 -6.71
C GLU A 21 -15.05 8.91 -6.87
N ASP A 22 -15.34 7.85 -7.60
CA ASP A 22 -14.38 6.80 -7.90
C ASP A 22 -13.26 7.33 -8.81
N ALA A 23 -12.02 7.17 -8.36
CA ALA A 23 -10.85 7.56 -9.14
C ALA A 23 -10.54 6.51 -10.22
N PRO A 24 -10.32 6.92 -11.48
CA PRO A 24 -9.99 5.99 -12.57
C PRO A 24 -8.55 5.50 -12.44
N LEU A 25 -8.35 4.37 -11.77
CA LEU A 25 -7.04 3.74 -11.64
C LEU A 25 -6.53 3.19 -13.00
N PRO A 26 -5.21 3.03 -13.19
CA PRO A 26 -4.65 2.42 -14.39
C PRO A 26 -5.29 1.06 -14.70
N HIS A 27 -5.54 0.75 -15.97
CA HIS A 27 -6.31 -0.44 -16.40
C HIS A 27 -5.72 -1.78 -15.91
N ASP A 28 -4.40 -1.86 -15.73
CA ASP A 28 -3.68 -3.04 -15.25
C ASP A 28 -3.22 -2.92 -13.79
N PHE A 29 -3.78 -1.97 -13.03
CA PHE A 29 -3.39 -1.72 -11.64
C PHE A 29 -3.72 -2.89 -10.70
N ALA A 30 -4.61 -3.78 -11.09
CA ALA A 30 -4.87 -5.02 -10.35
C ALA A 30 -3.61 -5.90 -10.17
N GLU A 31 -2.59 -5.74 -11.06
CA GLU A 31 -1.33 -6.47 -10.98
C GLU A 31 -0.32 -5.84 -9.98
N VAL A 32 -0.65 -4.70 -9.38
CA VAL A 32 0.29 -3.93 -8.52
C VAL A 32 0.88 -4.76 -7.38
N ALA A 33 0.09 -5.62 -6.75
CA ALA A 33 0.55 -6.48 -5.66
C ALA A 33 1.59 -7.50 -6.13
N ALA A 34 1.41 -8.07 -7.33
CA ALA A 34 2.34 -9.02 -7.92
C ALA A 34 3.67 -8.34 -8.31
N VAL A 35 3.58 -7.17 -8.93
CA VAL A 35 4.74 -6.35 -9.32
C VAL A 35 5.52 -5.89 -8.08
N GLN A 36 4.84 -5.37 -7.07
CA GLN A 36 5.45 -4.97 -5.81
C GLN A 36 6.16 -6.15 -5.14
N GLY A 37 5.50 -7.31 -5.06
CA GLY A 37 6.06 -8.50 -4.45
C GLY A 37 7.30 -9.03 -5.20
N ALA A 38 7.34 -8.92 -6.53
CA ALA A 38 8.50 -9.29 -7.33
C ALA A 38 9.69 -8.33 -7.08
N ILE A 39 9.45 -7.02 -7.10
CA ILE A 39 10.49 -6.02 -6.81
C ILE A 39 11.02 -6.21 -5.40
N GLN A 40 10.13 -6.32 -4.41
CA GLN A 40 10.50 -6.53 -3.00
C GLN A 40 11.36 -7.78 -2.82
N ALA A 41 10.96 -8.92 -3.41
CA ALA A 41 11.72 -10.16 -3.30
C ALA A 41 13.11 -10.03 -3.91
N ALA A 42 13.22 -9.45 -5.11
CA ALA A 42 14.50 -9.28 -5.79
C ALA A 42 15.44 -8.33 -5.01
N GLU A 43 14.93 -7.20 -4.53
CA GLU A 43 15.71 -6.21 -3.78
C GLU A 43 16.11 -6.75 -2.39
N THR A 44 15.22 -7.47 -1.71
CA THR A 44 15.55 -8.13 -0.44
C THR A 44 16.64 -9.18 -0.64
N ALA A 45 16.55 -9.99 -1.71
CA ALA A 45 17.56 -10.98 -2.02
C ALA A 45 18.94 -10.36 -2.34
N GLN A 46 18.98 -9.20 -2.94
CA GLN A 46 20.22 -8.43 -3.17
C GLN A 46 20.77 -7.87 -1.86
N SER A 47 19.92 -7.21 -1.07
CA SER A 47 20.31 -6.54 0.18
C SER A 47 20.81 -7.52 1.23
N LEU A 48 20.18 -8.69 1.37
CA LEU A 48 20.54 -9.73 2.34
C LEU A 48 21.36 -10.88 1.74
N ALA A 49 22.07 -10.63 0.66
CA ALA A 49 22.85 -11.65 -0.04
C ALA A 49 23.98 -12.22 0.83
N PHE A 50 24.54 -11.43 1.74
CA PHE A 50 25.57 -11.87 2.69
C PHE A 50 24.98 -12.82 3.75
N GLU A 51 23.91 -12.38 4.42
CA GLU A 51 23.20 -13.14 5.46
C GLU A 51 22.69 -14.47 4.91
N HIS A 52 22.08 -14.43 3.73
CA HIS A 52 21.59 -15.62 3.04
C HIS A 52 22.68 -16.65 2.75
N ARG A 53 23.92 -16.22 2.44
CA ARG A 53 25.03 -17.14 2.15
C ARG A 53 25.78 -17.62 3.39
N ARG A 54 25.85 -16.79 4.45
CA ARG A 54 26.72 -17.04 5.60
C ARG A 54 25.97 -17.40 6.87
N GLN A 55 24.70 -17.05 6.95
CA GLN A 55 23.89 -17.14 8.18
C GLN A 55 22.47 -17.66 7.88
N ARG A 56 22.34 -18.49 6.84
CA ARG A 56 21.03 -18.99 6.39
C ARG A 56 20.25 -19.70 7.50
N ASP A 57 20.93 -20.41 8.36
CA ASP A 57 20.40 -21.13 9.51
C ASP A 57 19.87 -20.24 10.64
N GLN A 58 20.22 -18.96 10.61
CA GLN A 58 19.74 -17.94 11.55
C GLN A 58 18.55 -17.14 11.00
N LEU A 59 18.17 -17.34 9.74
CA LEU A 59 17.04 -16.68 9.11
C LEU A 59 15.77 -17.52 9.33
N SER A 60 14.62 -16.83 9.43
CA SER A 60 13.33 -17.52 9.45
C SER A 60 13.03 -18.17 8.10
N ASP A 61 12.27 -19.27 8.11
CA ASP A 61 11.87 -19.98 6.89
C ASP A 61 11.15 -19.06 5.90
N ALA A 62 10.29 -18.16 6.39
CA ALA A 62 9.58 -17.19 5.57
C ALA A 62 10.54 -16.23 4.85
N LEU A 63 11.59 -15.74 5.55
CA LEU A 63 12.60 -14.87 4.94
C LEU A 63 13.44 -15.64 3.93
N VAL A 64 13.86 -16.86 4.27
CA VAL A 64 14.60 -17.74 3.34
C VAL A 64 13.80 -17.97 2.06
N ALA A 65 12.51 -18.29 2.16
CA ALA A 65 11.64 -18.47 0.99
C ALA A 65 11.52 -17.19 0.13
N LEU A 66 11.44 -16.02 0.77
CA LEU A 66 11.42 -14.73 0.06
C LEU A 66 12.74 -14.49 -0.70
N LEU A 67 13.89 -14.75 -0.06
CA LEU A 67 15.22 -14.58 -0.67
C LEU A 67 15.43 -15.55 -1.83
N ASP A 68 15.03 -16.80 -1.67
CA ASP A 68 15.12 -17.81 -2.73
C ASP A 68 14.25 -17.41 -3.94
N LYS A 69 13.01 -16.97 -3.70
CA LYS A 69 12.14 -16.40 -4.73
C LYS A 69 12.79 -15.21 -5.43
N GLY A 70 13.33 -14.26 -4.67
CA GLY A 70 13.97 -13.06 -5.24
C GLY A 70 15.15 -13.38 -6.15
N ARG A 71 15.92 -14.40 -5.85
CA ARG A 71 17.06 -14.86 -6.66
C ARG A 71 16.66 -15.47 -8.01
N THR A 72 15.42 -15.90 -8.18
CA THR A 72 14.93 -16.40 -9.46
C THR A 72 14.51 -15.28 -10.42
N ILE A 73 14.39 -14.05 -9.92
CA ILE A 73 13.97 -12.90 -10.73
C ILE A 73 15.20 -12.32 -11.44
N GLY A 74 15.24 -12.51 -12.76
CA GLY A 74 16.33 -11.98 -13.60
C GLY A 74 16.30 -10.45 -13.72
N ALA A 75 17.44 -9.88 -14.08
CA ALA A 75 17.60 -8.42 -14.21
C ALA A 75 16.62 -7.79 -15.21
N GLU A 76 16.33 -8.47 -16.32
CA GLU A 76 15.37 -8.01 -17.33
C GLU A 76 13.95 -7.96 -16.78
N ALA A 77 13.50 -9.01 -16.07
CA ALA A 77 12.20 -9.05 -15.46
C ALA A 77 12.06 -7.97 -14.35
N LEU A 78 13.10 -7.78 -13.54
CA LEU A 78 13.12 -6.73 -12.54
C LEU A 78 13.03 -5.33 -13.17
N ALA A 79 13.76 -5.10 -14.27
CA ALA A 79 13.69 -3.83 -15.00
C ALA A 79 12.29 -3.59 -15.57
N ALA A 80 11.66 -4.61 -16.15
CA ALA A 80 10.28 -4.52 -16.64
C ALA A 80 9.28 -4.17 -15.52
N HIS A 81 9.41 -4.79 -14.34
CA HIS A 81 8.56 -4.46 -13.19
C HIS A 81 8.77 -3.01 -12.73
N ARG A 82 9.99 -2.52 -12.68
CA ARG A 82 10.30 -1.13 -12.31
C ARG A 82 9.72 -0.13 -13.32
N THR A 83 9.89 -0.38 -14.62
CA THR A 83 9.29 0.45 -15.68
C THR A 83 7.77 0.52 -15.56
N ARG A 84 7.12 -0.61 -15.22
CA ARG A 84 5.68 -0.62 -14.99
C ARG A 84 5.29 0.22 -13.76
N ALA A 85 6.02 0.11 -12.66
CA ALA A 85 5.80 0.92 -11.47
C ALA A 85 5.98 2.43 -11.73
N GLU A 86 6.98 2.81 -12.51
CA GLU A 86 7.21 4.20 -12.94
C GLU A 86 6.06 4.73 -13.80
N ARG A 87 5.55 3.93 -14.73
CA ARG A 87 4.37 4.29 -15.53
C ARG A 87 3.16 4.52 -14.64
N TRP A 88 2.85 3.58 -13.74
CA TRP A 88 1.73 3.74 -12.79
C TRP A 88 1.90 4.98 -11.91
N ARG A 89 3.12 5.27 -11.45
CA ARG A 89 3.38 6.51 -10.69
C ARG A 89 2.97 7.74 -11.48
N GLY A 90 3.33 7.83 -12.78
CA GLY A 90 2.94 8.93 -13.63
C GLY A 90 1.42 9.02 -13.88
N GLU A 91 0.76 7.87 -14.09
CA GLU A 91 -0.68 7.81 -14.29
C GLU A 91 -1.45 8.20 -13.02
N ILE A 92 -0.99 7.76 -11.84
CA ILE A 92 -1.58 8.15 -10.54
C ILE A 92 -1.28 9.61 -10.21
N ASP A 93 -0.06 10.10 -10.52
CA ASP A 93 0.28 11.51 -10.31
C ASP A 93 -0.65 12.45 -11.08
N ALA A 94 -1.06 12.07 -12.28
CA ALA A 94 -2.02 12.83 -13.08
C ALA A 94 -3.41 12.94 -12.44
N LEU A 95 -3.81 12.01 -11.57
CA LEU A 95 -5.05 12.10 -10.82
C LEU A 95 -5.08 13.30 -9.88
N PHE A 96 -3.93 13.67 -9.32
CA PHE A 96 -3.80 14.80 -8.40
C PHE A 96 -3.89 16.18 -9.09
N GLU A 97 -4.03 16.23 -10.41
CA GLU A 97 -4.47 17.44 -11.13
C GLU A 97 -5.97 17.74 -10.86
N ARG A 98 -6.74 16.68 -10.50
CA ARG A 98 -8.18 16.75 -10.29
C ARG A 98 -8.59 16.53 -8.83
N TYR A 99 -7.86 15.67 -8.12
CA TYR A 99 -8.18 15.29 -6.75
C TYR A 99 -7.14 15.85 -5.77
N ASP A 100 -7.59 16.32 -4.62
CA ASP A 100 -6.70 16.77 -3.54
C ASP A 100 -6.01 15.59 -2.86
N VAL A 101 -6.75 14.49 -2.65
CA VAL A 101 -6.28 13.23 -2.08
C VAL A 101 -7.06 12.06 -2.68
N LEU A 102 -6.47 10.86 -2.62
CA LEU A 102 -7.22 9.63 -2.84
C LEU A 102 -7.56 9.01 -1.48
N LEU A 103 -8.73 8.37 -1.40
CA LEU A 103 -9.19 7.65 -0.23
C LEU A 103 -9.15 6.15 -0.50
N ALA A 104 -8.64 5.38 0.44
CA ALA A 104 -8.57 3.93 0.36
C ALA A 104 -8.76 3.28 1.74
N PRO A 105 -9.21 2.02 1.85
CA PRO A 105 -9.14 1.30 3.10
C PRO A 105 -7.68 1.19 3.59
N SER A 106 -7.45 1.20 4.90
CA SER A 106 -6.09 1.05 5.45
C SER A 106 -5.67 -0.41 5.57
N ALA A 107 -6.60 -1.27 5.89
CA ALA A 107 -6.39 -2.70 6.12
C ALA A 107 -7.62 -3.50 5.66
N VAL A 108 -7.48 -4.81 5.56
CA VAL A 108 -8.57 -5.72 5.15
C VAL A 108 -9.61 -5.85 6.25
N ASP A 109 -9.15 -5.81 7.51
CA ASP A 109 -9.97 -5.97 8.71
C ASP A 109 -9.25 -5.43 9.95
N GLU A 110 -9.80 -5.71 11.15
CA GLU A 110 -9.10 -5.51 12.42
C GLU A 110 -7.78 -6.29 12.46
N ALA A 111 -6.88 -5.90 13.36
CA ALA A 111 -5.64 -6.63 13.56
C ALA A 111 -5.92 -8.10 13.89
N PRO A 112 -5.29 -9.06 13.20
CA PRO A 112 -5.47 -10.47 13.48
C PRO A 112 -4.93 -10.84 14.88
N GLU A 113 -5.57 -11.82 15.52
CA GLU A 113 -5.13 -12.32 16.81
C GLU A 113 -3.81 -13.09 16.71
N GLY A 114 -2.91 -12.89 17.67
CA GLY A 114 -1.64 -13.58 17.78
C GLY A 114 -0.50 -12.92 17.00
N LEU A 115 0.65 -13.64 16.91
CA LEU A 115 1.89 -13.13 16.32
C LEU A 115 2.29 -13.85 15.03
N GLN A 116 1.49 -14.79 14.56
CA GLN A 116 1.84 -15.64 13.40
C GLN A 116 1.53 -14.95 12.06
N PHE A 117 0.61 -13.99 12.09
CA PHE A 117 0.20 -13.25 10.91
C PHE A 117 -0.08 -11.79 11.29
N THR A 118 0.44 -10.84 10.51
CA THR A 118 0.34 -9.40 10.79
C THR A 118 -0.73 -8.69 9.94
N GLY A 119 -1.54 -9.42 9.22
CA GLY A 119 -2.53 -8.90 8.26
C GLY A 119 -2.00 -8.86 6.81
N ASP A 120 -2.92 -8.71 5.88
CA ASP A 120 -2.59 -8.57 4.45
C ASP A 120 -2.36 -7.08 4.13
N PRO A 121 -1.18 -6.69 3.63
CA PRO A 121 -0.87 -5.32 3.28
C PRO A 121 -1.41 -4.88 1.90
N VAL A 122 -2.44 -5.55 1.37
CA VAL A 122 -2.95 -5.33 0.01
C VAL A 122 -3.27 -3.85 -0.27
N PHE A 123 -3.83 -3.13 0.69
CA PHE A 123 -4.16 -1.71 0.54
C PHE A 123 -2.96 -0.76 0.74
N CYS A 124 -1.85 -1.23 1.32
CA CYS A 124 -0.64 -0.42 1.50
C CYS A 124 0.39 -0.63 0.38
N ARG A 125 0.39 -1.82 -0.24
CA ARG A 125 1.36 -2.20 -1.29
C ARG A 125 1.42 -1.23 -2.46
N PRO A 126 0.28 -0.77 -3.04
CA PRO A 126 0.30 0.15 -4.17
C PRO A 126 1.05 1.43 -3.85
N TRP A 127 0.70 2.05 -2.77
CA TRP A 127 1.22 3.36 -2.39
C TRP A 127 2.68 3.30 -1.98
N SER A 128 3.08 2.22 -1.28
CA SER A 128 4.50 1.96 -0.97
C SER A 128 5.34 1.75 -2.23
N LEU A 129 4.84 0.99 -3.20
CA LEU A 129 5.51 0.78 -4.48
C LEU A 129 5.70 2.09 -5.25
N LEU A 130 4.68 2.93 -5.25
CA LEU A 130 4.68 4.20 -5.98
C LEU A 130 5.36 5.33 -5.19
N GLY A 131 5.71 5.11 -3.92
CA GLY A 131 6.34 6.10 -3.04
C GLY A 131 5.41 7.24 -2.65
N LEU A 132 4.09 7.00 -2.66
CA LEU A 132 3.11 8.02 -2.32
C LEU A 132 2.96 8.12 -0.80
N PRO A 133 2.86 9.34 -0.24
CA PRO A 133 2.61 9.52 1.18
C PRO A 133 1.19 9.10 1.55
N CYS A 134 1.05 8.48 2.71
CA CYS A 134 -0.24 8.03 3.25
C CYS A 134 -0.40 8.46 4.70
N VAL A 135 -1.62 8.83 5.07
CA VAL A 135 -2.02 9.08 6.46
C VAL A 135 -3.21 8.19 6.80
N HIS A 136 -3.06 7.41 7.87
CA HIS A 136 -4.15 6.60 8.41
C HIS A 136 -5.08 7.46 9.28
N LEU A 137 -6.38 7.33 9.05
CA LEU A 137 -7.44 7.93 9.87
C LEU A 137 -8.21 6.81 10.55
N PRO A 138 -8.16 6.71 11.89
CA PRO A 138 -9.02 5.80 12.65
C PRO A 138 -10.46 6.31 12.53
N PHE A 139 -11.38 5.48 12.03
CA PHE A 139 -12.74 5.90 11.73
C PHE A 139 -13.79 5.17 12.56
N ALA A 140 -13.55 3.91 12.84
CA ALA A 140 -14.50 3.05 13.55
C ALA A 140 -13.79 2.03 14.42
N THR A 141 -14.60 1.31 15.20
CA THR A 141 -14.17 0.14 15.96
C THR A 141 -14.85 -1.08 15.35
N GLY A 142 -14.08 -2.12 15.08
CA GLY A 142 -14.59 -3.34 14.50
C GLY A 142 -15.27 -4.25 15.53
N ALA A 143 -15.62 -5.46 15.10
CA ALA A 143 -16.42 -6.41 15.87
C ALA A 143 -15.72 -6.93 17.14
N THR A 144 -14.38 -6.98 17.16
CA THR A 144 -13.58 -7.42 18.31
C THR A 144 -13.17 -6.27 19.24
N GLY A 145 -13.52 -5.04 18.89
CA GLY A 145 -13.21 -3.84 19.66
C GLY A 145 -11.90 -3.16 19.24
N LEU A 146 -11.25 -3.61 18.19
CA LEU A 146 -10.04 -3.01 17.66
C LEU A 146 -10.35 -1.91 16.63
N PRO A 147 -9.45 -0.91 16.45
CA PRO A 147 -9.69 0.16 15.50
C PRO A 147 -9.61 -0.34 14.05
N VAL A 148 -10.51 0.16 13.24
CA VAL A 148 -10.47 0.07 11.77
C VAL A 148 -10.52 1.49 11.19
N GLY A 149 -9.95 1.67 10.02
CA GLY A 149 -9.90 3.00 9.44
C GLY A 149 -9.61 3.00 7.94
N LEU A 150 -9.48 4.21 7.45
CA LEU A 150 -9.09 4.47 6.08
C LEU A 150 -7.75 5.18 6.02
N GLN A 151 -7.22 5.27 4.82
CA GLN A 151 -6.04 6.07 4.55
C GLN A 151 -6.34 7.12 3.48
N LEU A 152 -5.81 8.30 3.71
CA LEU A 152 -5.64 9.30 2.68
C LEU A 152 -4.29 9.09 2.01
N VAL A 153 -4.29 9.12 0.68
CA VAL A 153 -3.09 9.03 -0.14
C VAL A 153 -2.87 10.36 -0.82
N GLY A 154 -1.69 10.93 -0.69
CA GLY A 154 -1.30 12.20 -1.28
C GLY A 154 -0.40 12.06 -2.49
N ARG A 155 -0.21 13.18 -3.20
CA ARG A 155 0.73 13.28 -4.31
C ARG A 155 2.17 13.03 -3.83
N PHE A 156 2.98 12.42 -4.69
CA PHE A 156 4.40 12.20 -4.39
C PHE A 156 5.11 13.51 -4.02
N GLY A 157 5.74 13.52 -2.83
CA GLY A 157 6.48 14.67 -2.32
C GLY A 157 5.62 15.83 -1.80
N ASP A 158 4.29 15.69 -1.75
CA ASP A 158 3.37 16.71 -1.22
C ASP A 158 2.77 16.29 0.13
N ASP A 159 3.62 15.85 1.04
CA ASP A 159 3.24 15.43 2.41
C ASP A 159 2.50 16.54 3.16
N HIS A 160 2.87 17.78 2.89
CA HIS A 160 2.29 18.95 3.56
C HIS A 160 0.81 19.11 3.26
N ARG A 161 0.44 18.95 1.98
CA ARG A 161 -0.97 19.00 1.54
C ARG A 161 -1.75 17.83 2.08
N LEU A 162 -1.15 16.64 2.09
CA LEU A 162 -1.76 15.45 2.67
C LEU A 162 -2.04 15.63 4.17
N MET A 163 -1.11 16.19 4.93
CA MET A 163 -1.31 16.47 6.36
C MET A 163 -2.42 17.49 6.61
N ALA A 164 -2.53 18.52 5.76
CA ALA A 164 -3.62 19.49 5.84
C ALA A 164 -4.99 18.83 5.54
N ALA A 165 -5.05 17.94 4.54
CA ALA A 165 -6.25 17.17 4.24
C ALA A 165 -6.63 16.21 5.36
N ALA A 166 -5.64 15.55 6.00
CA ALA A 166 -5.88 14.68 7.15
C ALA A 166 -6.43 15.46 8.35
N GLN A 167 -5.89 16.64 8.61
CA GLN A 167 -6.40 17.52 9.67
C GLN A 167 -7.83 17.99 9.41
N TRP A 168 -8.17 18.25 8.14
CA TRP A 168 -9.53 18.61 7.76
C TRP A 168 -10.52 17.45 7.93
N ALA A 169 -10.07 16.20 7.70
CA ALA A 169 -10.91 14.99 7.74
C ALA A 169 -11.16 14.45 9.17
N MET A 170 -10.45 14.95 10.18
CA MET A 170 -10.62 14.60 11.59
C MET A 170 -11.60 15.51 12.31
#